data_caca54644feac1fea99ca8523a43dd32
#
_entry.id   caca54644feac1fea99ca8523a43dd32
#
_cell.length_a   1.000
_cell.length_b   1.000
_cell.length_c   1.000
_cell.angle_alpha   90.00
_cell.angle_beta   90.00
_cell.angle_gamma   90.00
#
_symmetry.space_group_name_H-M   'P 1'
#
loop_
_entity.id
_entity.type
_entity.pdbx_description
1 polymer ?
#
loop_
_entity_poly.entity_id
_entity_poly.type
_entity_poly.pdbx_seq_one_letter_code
_entity_poly.pdbx_strand_id
1 'polypeptide(L)'
;MGDEDGIASVSVLNSEEKESDIIPEELQDCVVQLNDYFENKRTAFNLKLNPSGTFFQKQVWDELQQIPFGKTISYLDLSKKLGDVKAIRAVANANGKNPLWIVVPCHRVIGTDGSLTGYAGGLHRKQWLLQHESPSKQQSLF
;
A
#
# COMPACT_ATOMS: atom_id res chain seq x y z
N MET A 1 3.07 1.70 13.18
CA MET A 1 3.91 1.26 14.30
C MET A 1 5.27 0.84 13.78
N GLY A 2 6.30 0.96 14.60
CA GLY A 2 7.64 0.61 14.20
C GLY A 2 8.60 0.75 15.37
N ASP A 3 9.86 0.42 15.12
CA ASP A 3 10.96 0.54 16.08
C ASP A 3 12.25 0.90 15.33
N GLU A 4 13.39 0.78 16.00
CA GLU A 4 14.72 1.09 15.40
C GLU A 4 15.05 0.20 14.18
N ASP A 5 14.41 -0.98 14.05
CA ASP A 5 14.61 -1.88 12.91
C ASP A 5 13.76 -1.47 11.69
N GLY A 6 12.84 -0.54 11.85
CA GLY A 6 12.04 0.02 10.76
C GLY A 6 10.55 0.01 11.05
N ILE A 7 9.79 0.53 10.09
CA ILE A 7 8.33 0.63 10.19
C ILE A 7 7.72 -0.75 9.94
N ALA A 8 6.92 -1.22 10.89
CA ALA A 8 6.31 -2.55 10.84
C ALA A 8 4.87 -2.53 10.33
N SER A 9 4.11 -1.47 10.58
CA SER A 9 2.72 -1.39 10.13
C SER A 9 2.24 0.04 9.98
N VAL A 10 1.33 0.23 9.03
CA VAL A 10 0.55 1.45 8.81
C VAL A 10 -0.86 1.02 8.44
N SER A 11 -1.85 1.50 9.17
CA SER A 11 -3.25 1.16 8.90
C SER A 11 -4.17 2.31 9.28
N VAL A 12 -5.45 2.18 8.92
CA VAL A 12 -6.48 3.16 9.24
C VAL A 12 -7.35 2.59 10.35
N LEU A 13 -7.55 3.38 11.40
CA LEU A 13 -8.42 3.01 12.49
C LEU A 13 -9.89 3.27 12.11
N ASN A 14 -10.76 2.34 12.49
CA ASN A 14 -12.21 2.49 12.31
C ASN A 14 -12.89 3.08 13.55
N SER A 15 -12.11 3.48 14.54
CA SER A 15 -12.58 4.10 15.80
C SER A 15 -11.91 5.44 16.00
N GLU A 16 -12.58 6.31 16.76
CA GLU A 16 -12.02 7.60 17.17
C GLU A 16 -11.09 7.37 18.35
N GLU A 17 -9.81 7.18 18.08
CA GLU A 17 -8.80 7.12 19.12
C GLU A 17 -8.05 8.46 19.15
N LYS A 18 -7.70 8.88 20.37
CA LYS A 18 -6.96 10.11 20.55
C LYS A 18 -5.54 9.95 20.00
N GLU A 19 -5.08 10.94 19.26
CA GLU A 19 -3.69 10.99 18.80
C GLU A 19 -2.74 11.08 19.98
N SER A 20 -1.57 10.47 19.86
CA SER A 20 -0.50 10.63 20.83
C SER A 20 -0.01 12.07 20.81
N ASP A 21 0.18 12.65 21.99
CA ASP A 21 0.75 13.99 22.11
C ASP A 21 2.22 14.01 21.65
N ILE A 22 2.91 12.89 21.79
CA ILE A 22 4.31 12.75 21.38
C ILE A 22 4.40 11.62 20.37
N ILE A 23 5.01 11.92 19.22
CA ILE A 23 5.31 10.92 18.19
C ILE A 23 6.70 10.33 18.47
N PRO A 24 6.82 9.01 18.68
CA PRO A 24 8.14 8.39 18.85
C PRO A 24 9.09 8.76 17.71
N GLU A 25 10.35 8.97 18.04
CA GLU A 25 11.36 9.39 17.06
C GLU A 25 11.40 8.47 15.84
N GLU A 26 11.28 7.17 16.04
CA GLU A 26 11.33 6.16 14.98
C GLU A 26 10.17 6.30 13.99
N LEU A 27 9.08 6.98 14.38
CA LEU A 27 7.89 7.16 13.53
C LEU A 27 7.77 8.56 12.94
N GLN A 28 8.59 9.51 13.37
CA GLN A 28 8.45 10.92 12.95
C GLN A 28 8.59 11.09 11.45
N ASP A 29 9.57 10.45 10.84
CA ASP A 29 9.80 10.55 9.40
C ASP A 29 8.64 9.90 8.62
N CYS A 30 8.10 8.80 9.11
CA CYS A 30 6.94 8.14 8.51
C CYS A 30 5.73 9.09 8.52
N VAL A 31 5.45 9.75 9.64
CA VAL A 31 4.33 10.68 9.75
C VAL A 31 4.51 11.85 8.78
N VAL A 32 5.72 12.43 8.71
CA VAL A 32 6.01 13.53 7.79
C VAL A 32 5.78 13.08 6.33
N GLN A 33 6.29 11.91 5.96
CA GLN A 33 6.17 11.43 4.59
C GLN A 33 4.72 11.08 4.22
N LEU A 34 3.94 10.52 5.13
CA LEU A 34 2.52 10.26 4.91
C LEU A 34 1.75 11.56 4.72
N ASN A 35 2.00 12.57 5.56
CA ASN A 35 1.37 13.89 5.40
C ASN A 35 1.74 14.52 4.06
N ASP A 36 2.99 14.43 3.65
CA ASP A 36 3.44 14.92 2.33
C ASP A 36 2.72 14.20 1.19
N TYR A 37 2.51 12.90 1.33
CA TYR A 37 1.78 12.12 0.33
C TYR A 37 0.33 12.62 0.21
N PHE A 38 -0.37 12.80 1.32
CA PHE A 38 -1.76 13.27 1.31
C PHE A 38 -1.89 14.70 0.80
N GLU A 39 -0.88 15.52 0.97
CA GLU A 39 -0.85 16.90 0.49
C GLU A 39 -0.32 17.04 -0.93
N ASN A 40 -0.11 15.91 -1.64
CA ASN A 40 0.44 15.87 -3.00
C ASN A 40 1.86 16.45 -3.13
N LYS A 41 2.64 16.39 -2.06
CA LYS A 41 4.02 16.84 -2.04
C LYS A 41 5.03 15.73 -2.25
N ARG A 42 4.57 14.48 -2.28
CA ARG A 42 5.43 13.30 -2.34
C ARG A 42 4.74 12.19 -3.12
N THR A 43 5.50 11.53 -3.99
CA THR A 43 5.02 10.38 -4.77
C THR A 43 5.70 9.06 -4.41
N ALA A 44 6.77 9.10 -3.63
CA ALA A 44 7.49 7.92 -3.19
C ALA A 44 7.91 8.07 -1.74
N PHE A 45 8.08 6.94 -1.07
CA PHE A 45 8.49 6.91 0.33
C PHE A 45 9.95 6.47 0.43
N ASN A 46 10.67 7.07 1.35
CA ASN A 46 12.04 6.70 1.69
C ASN A 46 12.10 6.37 3.19
N LEU A 47 11.66 5.16 3.52
CA LEU A 47 11.52 4.69 4.88
C LEU A 47 12.17 3.31 5.01
N LYS A 48 12.77 3.07 6.16
CA LYS A 48 13.21 1.74 6.53
C LYS A 48 11.99 0.94 6.96
N LEU A 49 11.74 -0.19 6.30
CA LEU A 49 10.56 -1.02 6.54
C LEU A 49 10.97 -2.34 7.20
N ASN A 50 10.15 -2.78 8.14
CA ASN A 50 10.36 -4.05 8.84
C ASN A 50 9.03 -4.76 9.09
N PRO A 51 8.31 -5.17 8.03
CA PRO A 51 7.06 -5.90 8.18
C PRO A 51 7.33 -7.34 8.60
N SER A 52 6.42 -7.89 9.39
CA SER A 52 6.42 -9.33 9.70
C SER A 52 5.59 -10.08 8.67
N GLY A 53 6.09 -11.21 8.20
CA GLY A 53 5.38 -12.03 7.24
C GLY A 53 6.21 -13.22 6.78
N THR A 54 5.58 -14.08 5.98
CA THR A 54 6.27 -15.21 5.37
C THR A 54 7.23 -14.74 4.29
N PHE A 55 8.12 -15.63 3.87
CA PHE A 55 9.04 -15.35 2.76
C PHE A 55 8.26 -14.96 1.49
N PHE A 56 7.21 -15.71 1.17
CA PHE A 56 6.38 -15.42 0.00
C PHE A 56 5.67 -14.08 0.11
N GLN A 57 5.09 -13.76 1.28
CA GLN A 57 4.45 -12.46 1.50
C GLN A 57 5.44 -11.33 1.29
N LYS A 58 6.65 -11.46 1.83
CA LYS A 58 7.68 -10.43 1.67
C LYS A 58 8.11 -10.26 0.22
N GLN A 59 8.17 -11.34 -0.55
CA GLN A 59 8.43 -11.25 -1.99
C GLN A 59 7.34 -10.46 -2.72
N VAL A 60 6.07 -10.72 -2.40
CA VAL A 60 4.95 -9.98 -2.98
C VAL A 60 5.05 -8.50 -2.62
N TRP A 61 5.28 -8.19 -1.33
CA TRP A 61 5.35 -6.80 -0.88
C TRP A 61 6.55 -6.05 -1.49
N ASP A 62 7.68 -6.70 -1.69
CA ASP A 62 8.82 -6.10 -2.38
C ASP A 62 8.47 -5.76 -3.82
N GLU A 63 7.76 -6.64 -4.51
CA GLU A 63 7.33 -6.40 -5.89
C GLU A 63 6.32 -5.24 -5.97
N LEU A 64 5.44 -5.12 -4.97
CA LEU A 64 4.49 -4.00 -4.91
C LEU A 64 5.20 -2.65 -4.88
N GLN A 65 6.35 -2.57 -4.24
CA GLN A 65 7.12 -1.31 -4.15
C GLN A 65 7.64 -0.85 -5.51
N GLN A 66 7.64 -1.71 -6.51
CA GLN A 66 8.05 -1.37 -7.88
C GLN A 66 6.92 -0.69 -8.67
N ILE A 67 5.69 -0.70 -8.18
CA ILE A 67 4.56 -0.07 -8.88
C ILE A 67 4.61 1.43 -8.64
N PRO A 68 4.84 2.25 -9.69
CA PRO A 68 5.00 3.70 -9.49
C PRO A 68 3.68 4.38 -9.14
N PHE A 69 3.81 5.52 -8.50
CA PHE A 69 2.68 6.41 -8.21
C PHE A 69 1.89 6.71 -9.49
N GLY A 70 0.58 6.63 -9.40
CA GLY A 70 -0.29 6.90 -10.54
C GLY A 70 -0.46 5.73 -11.51
N LYS A 71 0.12 4.58 -11.21
CA LYS A 71 0.02 3.37 -12.03
C LYS A 71 -0.67 2.26 -11.29
N THR A 72 -1.26 1.34 -12.02
CA THR A 72 -1.89 0.13 -11.47
C THR A 72 -1.36 -1.09 -12.21
N ILE A 73 -1.50 -2.26 -11.59
CA ILE A 73 -1.15 -3.56 -12.16
C ILE A 73 -2.26 -4.53 -11.79
N SER A 74 -2.55 -5.48 -12.66
CA SER A 74 -3.50 -6.54 -12.33
C SER A 74 -2.86 -7.61 -11.46
N TYR A 75 -3.69 -8.38 -10.74
CA TYR A 75 -3.19 -9.53 -9.99
C TYR A 75 -2.50 -10.53 -10.90
N LEU A 76 -3.00 -10.72 -12.11
CA LEU A 76 -2.37 -11.61 -13.09
C LEU A 76 -0.97 -11.13 -13.48
N ASP A 77 -0.82 -9.85 -13.79
CA ASP A 77 0.48 -9.29 -14.17
C ASP A 77 1.45 -9.32 -13.01
N LEU A 78 0.98 -9.09 -11.79
CA LEU A 78 1.81 -9.22 -10.60
C LEU A 78 2.30 -10.66 -10.43
N SER A 79 1.42 -11.64 -10.65
CA SER A 79 1.78 -13.06 -10.59
C SER A 79 2.81 -13.42 -11.64
N LYS A 80 2.70 -12.86 -12.86
CA LYS A 80 3.69 -13.06 -13.93
C LYS A 80 5.05 -12.52 -13.52
N LYS A 81 5.10 -11.35 -12.90
CA LYS A 81 6.36 -10.76 -12.42
C LYS A 81 7.02 -11.61 -11.35
N LEU A 82 6.22 -12.30 -10.54
CA LEU A 82 6.72 -13.22 -9.51
C LEU A 82 7.09 -14.59 -10.08
N GLY A 83 6.83 -14.82 -11.37
CA GLY A 83 7.25 -16.03 -12.08
C GLY A 83 6.26 -17.18 -12.08
N ASP A 84 5.05 -16.99 -11.56
CA ASP A 84 4.05 -18.07 -11.48
C ASP A 84 2.62 -17.54 -11.61
N VAL A 85 2.07 -17.64 -12.82
CA VAL A 85 0.69 -17.22 -13.11
C VAL A 85 -0.36 -18.06 -12.35
N LYS A 86 0.00 -19.27 -11.93
CA LYS A 86 -0.90 -20.14 -11.18
C LYS A 86 -1.02 -19.72 -9.72
N ALA A 87 -0.11 -18.88 -9.24
CA ALA A 87 -0.10 -18.40 -7.87
C ALA A 87 -1.03 -17.19 -7.64
N ILE A 88 -1.88 -16.84 -8.59
CA ILE A 88 -2.69 -15.61 -8.53
C ILE A 88 -3.50 -15.49 -7.23
N ARG A 89 -4.07 -16.57 -6.72
CA ARG A 89 -4.81 -16.55 -5.45
C ARG A 89 -3.90 -16.31 -4.26
N ALA A 90 -2.73 -16.95 -4.24
CA ALA A 90 -1.76 -16.75 -3.18
C ALA A 90 -1.20 -15.33 -3.21
N VAL A 91 -0.97 -14.79 -4.40
CA VAL A 91 -0.53 -13.40 -4.59
C VAL A 91 -1.58 -12.43 -4.07
N ALA A 92 -2.85 -12.64 -4.43
CA ALA A 92 -3.95 -11.79 -3.96
C ALA A 92 -4.08 -11.84 -2.44
N ASN A 93 -3.96 -13.02 -1.84
CA ASN A 93 -4.00 -13.18 -0.39
C ASN A 93 -2.82 -12.44 0.28
N ALA A 94 -1.61 -12.61 -0.24
CA ALA A 94 -0.43 -11.91 0.29
C ALA A 94 -0.57 -10.39 0.14
N ASN A 95 -1.11 -9.92 -0.98
CA ASN A 95 -1.41 -8.50 -1.20
C ASN A 95 -2.36 -7.97 -0.11
N GLY A 96 -3.41 -8.73 0.21
CA GLY A 96 -4.37 -8.34 1.25
C GLY A 96 -3.81 -8.40 2.67
N LYS A 97 -2.69 -9.09 2.89
CA LYS A 97 -2.02 -9.20 4.20
C LYS A 97 -0.94 -8.15 4.42
N ASN A 98 -0.72 -7.26 3.45
CA ASN A 98 0.24 -6.19 3.59
C ASN A 98 -0.03 -5.35 4.85
N PRO A 99 0.91 -5.26 5.80
CA PRO A 99 0.72 -4.46 7.01
C PRO A 99 1.07 -2.98 6.83
N LEU A 100 1.64 -2.60 5.70
CA LEU A 100 2.17 -1.25 5.45
C LEU A 100 1.33 -0.55 4.38
N TRP A 101 0.08 -0.23 4.70
CA TRP A 101 -0.83 0.43 3.77
C TRP A 101 -0.21 1.73 3.25
N ILE A 102 -0.43 2.03 1.98
CA ILE A 102 0.05 3.24 1.30
C ILE A 102 1.56 3.18 1.02
N VAL A 103 2.39 2.95 2.02
CA VAL A 103 3.85 2.90 1.88
C VAL A 103 4.25 1.74 0.97
N VAL A 104 3.69 0.55 1.20
CA VAL A 104 3.76 -0.56 0.26
C VAL A 104 2.42 -0.57 -0.48
N PRO A 105 2.38 -0.23 -1.76
CA PRO A 105 1.15 0.19 -2.43
C PRO A 105 0.27 -0.96 -2.89
N CYS A 106 -0.25 -1.75 -1.97
CA CYS A 106 -1.17 -2.84 -2.29
C CYS A 106 -2.47 -2.33 -2.94
N HIS A 107 -2.82 -1.06 -2.75
CA HIS A 107 -3.97 -0.43 -3.38
C HIS A 107 -3.82 -0.28 -4.90
N ARG A 108 -2.60 -0.38 -5.43
CA ARG A 108 -2.32 -0.26 -6.87
C ARG A 108 -2.51 -1.57 -7.63
N VAL A 109 -2.93 -2.65 -6.96
CA VAL A 109 -3.24 -3.91 -7.60
C VAL A 109 -4.75 -4.04 -7.75
N ILE A 110 -5.21 -4.29 -8.98
CA ILE A 110 -6.64 -4.33 -9.33
C ILE A 110 -6.96 -5.67 -10.01
N GLY A 111 -8.25 -5.96 -10.19
CA GLY A 111 -8.68 -7.14 -10.93
C GLY A 111 -8.21 -7.09 -12.37
N THR A 112 -8.08 -8.26 -12.99
CA THR A 112 -7.62 -8.37 -14.38
C THR A 112 -8.55 -7.65 -15.36
N ASP A 113 -9.83 -7.54 -15.03
CA ASP A 113 -10.83 -6.81 -15.81
C ASP A 113 -10.88 -5.31 -15.46
N GLY A 114 -9.98 -4.82 -14.61
CA GLY A 114 -9.95 -3.44 -14.15
C GLY A 114 -10.81 -3.15 -12.94
N SER A 115 -11.51 -4.14 -12.40
CA SER A 115 -12.38 -3.94 -11.24
C SER A 115 -11.58 -3.75 -9.96
N LEU A 116 -12.16 -2.99 -9.02
CA LEU A 116 -11.60 -2.85 -7.68
C LEU A 116 -12.02 -4.05 -6.84
N THR A 117 -11.04 -4.79 -6.35
CA THR A 117 -11.28 -5.96 -5.50
C THR A 117 -10.33 -5.96 -4.33
N GLY A 118 -10.79 -6.49 -3.20
CA GLY A 118 -9.94 -6.91 -2.09
C GLY A 118 -8.97 -5.88 -1.55
N TYR A 119 -9.44 -4.95 -0.74
CA TYR A 119 -8.54 -4.07 0.01
C TYR A 119 -8.89 -4.15 1.49
N ALA A 120 -7.90 -4.38 2.35
CA ALA A 120 -8.13 -4.53 3.80
C ALA A 120 -8.75 -3.27 4.41
N GLY A 121 -8.43 -2.09 3.88
CA GLY A 121 -9.00 -0.82 4.31
C GLY A 121 -10.39 -0.51 3.74
N GLY A 122 -10.96 -1.41 2.91
CA GLY A 122 -12.24 -1.21 2.24
C GLY A 122 -12.10 -0.61 0.85
N LEU A 123 -13.02 -0.96 -0.04
CA LEU A 123 -12.94 -0.52 -1.44
C LEU A 123 -13.06 0.98 -1.59
N HIS A 124 -13.79 1.66 -0.71
CA HIS A 124 -13.92 3.12 -0.74
C HIS A 124 -12.57 3.80 -0.51
N ARG A 125 -11.73 3.28 0.38
CA ARG A 125 -10.38 3.81 0.62
C ARG A 125 -9.44 3.49 -0.53
N LYS A 126 -9.57 2.30 -1.11
CA LYS A 126 -8.80 1.93 -2.31
C LYS A 126 -9.09 2.88 -3.46
N GLN A 127 -10.37 3.14 -3.72
CA GLN A 127 -10.80 4.07 -4.76
C GLN A 127 -10.25 5.47 -4.50
N TRP A 128 -10.35 5.95 -3.25
CA TRP A 128 -9.84 7.27 -2.88
C TRP A 128 -8.35 7.39 -3.15
N LEU A 129 -7.57 6.38 -2.77
CA LEU A 129 -6.12 6.38 -2.97
C LEU A 129 -5.76 6.39 -4.46
N LEU A 130 -6.45 5.60 -5.27
CA LEU A 130 -6.21 5.57 -6.70
C LEU A 130 -6.57 6.89 -7.37
N GLN A 131 -7.66 7.53 -6.96
CA GLN A 131 -8.04 8.85 -7.45
C GLN A 131 -7.04 9.92 -7.02
N HIS A 132 -6.57 9.84 -5.78
CA HIS A 132 -5.55 10.75 -5.25
C HIS A 132 -4.26 10.69 -6.07
N GLU A 133 -3.89 9.50 -6.52
CA GLU A 133 -2.69 9.26 -7.33
C GLU A 133 -2.92 9.48 -8.82
N SER A 134 -4.16 9.70 -9.25
CA SER A 134 -4.47 9.85 -10.66
C SER A 134 -3.85 11.13 -11.23
N PRO A 135 -3.21 11.07 -12.40
CA PRO A 135 -2.69 12.28 -13.06
C PRO A 135 -3.79 13.23 -13.50
N SER A 136 -5.03 12.75 -13.63
CA SER A 136 -6.19 13.58 -13.93
C SER A 136 -7.25 13.40 -12.84
N LYS A 137 -7.32 14.35 -11.92
CA LYS A 137 -8.29 14.32 -10.80
C LYS A 137 -9.72 14.61 -11.23
N GLN A 138 -9.92 15.04 -12.47
CA GLN A 138 -11.24 15.38 -13.00
C GLN A 138 -11.94 14.19 -13.62
N GLN A 139 -11.24 13.10 -13.87
CA GLN A 139 -11.79 11.90 -14.46
C GLN A 139 -11.98 10.83 -13.40
N SER A 140 -13.19 10.32 -13.31
CA SER A 140 -13.43 9.12 -12.54
C SER A 140 -12.94 7.92 -13.35
N LEU A 141 -12.10 7.10 -12.75
CA LEU A 141 -11.59 5.88 -13.37
C LEU A 141 -12.49 4.67 -13.05
N PHE A 142 -13.50 4.87 -12.25
CA PHE A 142 -14.31 3.79 -11.71
C PHE A 142 -15.78 4.10 -11.75
#